data_1860ea7c079398a6e72f0fc72bf4e05d
#
_entry.id   1860ea7c079398a6e72f0fc72bf4e05d
#
_cell.length_a   1.000
_cell.length_b   1.000
_cell.length_c   1.000
_cell.angle_alpha   90.00
_cell.angle_beta   90.00
_cell.angle_gamma   90.00
#
_symmetry.space_group_name_H-M   'P 1'
#
loop_
_entity.id
_entity.type
_entity.pdbx_description
1 polymer ?
#
loop_
_entity_poly.entity_id
_entity_poly.type
_entity_poly.pdbx_seq_one_letter_code
_entity_poly.pdbx_strand_id
1 'polypeptide(L)'
;MCRRRHVGSPPYDPAVSRSSRLKLYGALGAASGLSAHLLGWPPGTVIALVVAVPLLAAAAPRFVLGAISGATASSAPEDEMTGTQFEDHIAHIARSCGVPVIMTPLTGDWGVDLILGRRPNRVAVQCKRQSRPVGTSAVQEVVAGAPMQNCVRTMVVTNNEFTPAARKLAERHGCELVGRQELPRLRSTIRRLTEDADVSARPRAPHPPRRRVPPGTPSAPGGSAPNPPRSPT
;
A
#
# COMPACT_ATOMS: atom_id res chain seq x y z
N MET A 1 40.80 14.80 6.51
CA MET A 1 40.62 14.10 5.20
C MET A 1 40.50 12.61 5.46
N CYS A 2 39.30 12.07 5.56
CA CYS A 2 39.08 10.66 5.84
C CYS A 2 38.21 10.08 4.71
N ARG A 3 38.84 9.36 3.78
CA ARG A 3 38.20 8.65 2.65
C ARG A 3 37.48 7.42 3.22
N ARG A 4 36.15 7.44 3.29
CA ARG A 4 35.33 6.23 3.50
C ARG A 4 35.38 5.38 2.22
N ARG A 5 35.95 4.18 2.31
CA ARG A 5 35.86 3.17 1.26
C ARG A 5 34.43 2.65 1.24
N HIS A 6 33.73 2.83 0.14
CA HIS A 6 32.48 2.13 -0.18
C HIS A 6 32.83 0.65 -0.41
N VAL A 7 32.43 -0.22 0.51
CA VAL A 7 32.40 -1.67 0.29
C VAL A 7 31.13 -1.93 -0.49
N GLY A 8 31.27 -2.09 -1.80
CA GLY A 8 30.17 -2.51 -2.68
C GLY A 8 29.81 -3.97 -2.37
N SER A 9 28.57 -4.22 -2.04
CA SER A 9 28.02 -5.58 -1.97
C SER A 9 28.10 -6.22 -3.35
N PRO A 10 28.50 -7.49 -3.47
CA PRO A 10 28.57 -8.17 -4.76
C PRO A 10 27.18 -8.25 -5.38
N PRO A 11 27.04 -8.09 -6.72
CA PRO A 11 25.77 -8.19 -7.40
C PRO A 11 25.19 -9.60 -7.22
N TYR A 12 23.97 -9.70 -6.72
CA TYR A 12 23.20 -10.95 -6.65
C TYR A 12 22.89 -11.40 -8.09
N ASP A 13 23.55 -12.46 -8.55
CA ASP A 13 23.29 -13.06 -9.86
C ASP A 13 22.22 -14.16 -9.74
N PRO A 14 20.97 -13.92 -10.19
CA PRO A 14 19.90 -14.89 -10.09
C PRO A 14 20.10 -16.13 -11.01
N ALA A 15 20.98 -16.05 -12.00
CA ALA A 15 21.27 -17.14 -12.92
C ALA A 15 22.03 -18.30 -12.24
N VAL A 16 22.96 -17.99 -11.32
CA VAL A 16 23.74 -18.98 -10.58
C VAL A 16 22.83 -19.82 -9.66
N SER A 17 21.79 -19.22 -9.10
CA SER A 17 20.83 -19.93 -8.22
C SER A 17 19.96 -20.96 -8.98
N ARG A 18 19.59 -20.70 -10.24
CA ARG A 18 18.74 -21.62 -11.03
C ARG A 18 19.51 -22.87 -11.47
N SER A 19 20.75 -22.72 -11.94
CA SER A 19 21.57 -23.85 -12.39
C SER A 19 21.94 -24.82 -11.25
N SER A 20 22.21 -24.28 -10.04
CA SER A 20 22.50 -25.10 -8.87
C SER A 20 21.31 -25.92 -8.40
N ARG A 21 20.11 -25.35 -8.43
CA ARG A 21 18.87 -26.07 -8.07
C ARG A 21 18.54 -27.17 -9.07
N LEU A 22 18.72 -26.92 -10.37
CA LEU A 22 18.47 -27.93 -11.41
C LEU A 22 19.41 -29.14 -11.26
N LYS A 23 20.69 -28.91 -10.96
CA LYS A 23 21.67 -29.98 -10.68
C LYS A 23 21.30 -30.76 -9.43
N LEU A 24 20.81 -30.11 -8.38
CA LEU A 24 20.39 -30.79 -7.14
C LEU A 24 19.18 -31.67 -7.37
N TYR A 25 18.17 -31.24 -8.11
CA TYR A 25 16.99 -32.02 -8.44
C TYR A 25 17.32 -33.20 -9.35
N GLY A 26 18.24 -33.02 -10.31
CA GLY A 26 18.74 -34.09 -11.16
C GLY A 26 19.47 -35.19 -10.35
N ALA A 27 20.34 -34.76 -9.41
CA ALA A 27 21.04 -35.68 -8.52
C ALA A 27 20.07 -36.48 -7.61
N LEU A 28 19.04 -35.79 -7.09
CA LEU A 28 18.03 -36.43 -6.23
C LEU A 28 17.23 -37.48 -7.00
N GLY A 29 16.84 -37.22 -8.25
CA GLY A 29 16.14 -38.15 -9.13
C GLY A 29 17.02 -39.37 -9.47
N ALA A 30 18.28 -39.17 -9.82
CA ALA A 30 19.22 -40.23 -10.13
C ALA A 30 19.47 -41.12 -8.91
N ALA A 31 19.65 -40.54 -7.72
CA ALA A 31 19.87 -41.30 -6.48
C ALA A 31 18.65 -42.16 -6.13
N SER A 32 17.43 -41.63 -6.24
CA SER A 32 16.19 -42.39 -5.96
C SER A 32 15.96 -43.55 -6.95
N GLY A 33 16.26 -43.32 -8.22
CA GLY A 33 16.16 -44.33 -9.25
C GLY A 33 17.19 -45.46 -9.05
N LEU A 34 18.43 -45.10 -8.74
CA LEU A 34 19.50 -46.07 -8.47
C LEU A 34 19.17 -46.94 -7.24
N SER A 35 18.67 -46.34 -6.16
CA SER A 35 18.27 -47.07 -4.96
C SER A 35 17.14 -48.06 -5.24
N ALA A 36 16.13 -47.69 -6.02
CA ALA A 36 15.02 -48.53 -6.39
C ALA A 36 15.49 -49.73 -7.30
N HIS A 37 16.42 -49.44 -8.21
CA HIS A 37 17.00 -50.50 -9.09
C HIS A 37 17.80 -51.52 -8.31
N LEU A 38 18.62 -51.08 -7.33
CA LEU A 38 19.38 -51.99 -6.45
C LEU A 38 18.49 -52.87 -5.54
N LEU A 39 17.28 -52.36 -5.22
CA LEU A 39 16.27 -53.10 -4.46
C LEU A 39 15.43 -54.09 -5.32
N GLY A 40 15.74 -54.21 -6.61
CA GLY A 40 15.08 -55.14 -7.53
C GLY A 40 13.65 -54.76 -7.93
N TRP A 41 13.30 -53.48 -7.85
CA TRP A 41 11.97 -52.99 -8.23
C TRP A 41 11.80 -53.01 -9.74
N PRO A 42 10.56 -53.23 -10.24
CA PRO A 42 10.31 -53.29 -11.67
C PRO A 42 10.63 -51.96 -12.34
N PRO A 43 11.10 -51.95 -13.61
CA PRO A 43 11.64 -50.78 -14.30
C PRO A 43 10.64 -49.62 -14.39
N GLY A 44 9.33 -49.88 -14.43
CA GLY A 44 8.30 -48.86 -14.43
C GLY A 44 8.26 -48.01 -13.16
N THR A 45 8.50 -48.65 -12.00
CA THR A 45 8.54 -47.89 -10.71
C THR A 45 9.83 -47.09 -10.55
N VAL A 46 10.94 -47.57 -11.11
CA VAL A 46 12.22 -46.84 -11.14
C VAL A 46 12.05 -45.54 -11.92
N ILE A 47 11.46 -45.61 -13.12
CA ILE A 47 11.20 -44.44 -13.96
C ILE A 47 10.24 -43.43 -13.24
N ALA A 48 9.18 -43.96 -12.61
CA ALA A 48 8.24 -43.14 -11.86
C ALA A 48 8.93 -42.35 -10.72
N LEU A 49 9.84 -43.02 -9.97
CA LEU A 49 10.58 -42.36 -8.88
C LEU A 49 11.60 -41.35 -9.36
N VAL A 50 12.30 -41.59 -10.47
CA VAL A 50 13.24 -40.62 -11.07
C VAL A 50 12.55 -39.29 -11.42
N VAL A 51 11.28 -39.36 -11.85
CA VAL A 51 10.51 -38.17 -12.24
C VAL A 51 9.75 -37.58 -11.06
N ALA A 52 9.09 -38.40 -10.24
CA ALA A 52 8.21 -37.91 -9.16
C ALA A 52 8.99 -37.25 -8.02
N VAL A 53 10.13 -37.80 -7.62
CA VAL A 53 10.91 -37.25 -6.48
C VAL A 53 11.40 -35.84 -6.71
N PRO A 54 12.02 -35.47 -7.84
CA PRO A 54 12.42 -34.08 -8.08
C PRO A 54 11.24 -33.17 -8.26
N LEU A 55 10.11 -33.60 -8.85
CA LEU A 55 8.90 -32.81 -8.96
C LEU A 55 8.28 -32.49 -7.59
N LEU A 56 8.19 -33.49 -6.71
CA LEU A 56 7.72 -33.30 -5.33
C LEU A 56 8.68 -32.42 -4.53
N ALA A 57 9.99 -32.59 -4.67
CA ALA A 57 10.97 -31.74 -4.01
C ALA A 57 10.92 -30.28 -4.50
N ALA A 58 10.57 -30.05 -5.76
CA ALA A 58 10.37 -28.70 -6.30
C ALA A 58 9.04 -28.08 -5.86
N ALA A 59 8.00 -28.90 -5.65
CA ALA A 59 6.67 -28.44 -5.21
C ALA A 59 6.56 -28.28 -3.69
N ALA A 60 7.26 -29.09 -2.90
CA ALA A 60 7.19 -29.11 -1.43
C ALA A 60 7.41 -27.73 -0.77
N PRO A 61 8.41 -26.90 -1.14
CA PRO A 61 8.58 -25.59 -0.52
C PRO A 61 7.39 -24.66 -0.73
N ARG A 62 6.74 -24.76 -1.91
CA ARG A 62 5.56 -23.95 -2.22
C ARG A 62 4.33 -24.40 -1.42
N PHE A 63 4.21 -25.71 -1.21
CA PHE A 63 3.09 -26.29 -0.45
C PHE A 63 3.25 -26.03 1.05
N VAL A 64 4.46 -26.17 1.59
CA VAL A 64 4.77 -25.94 3.01
C VAL A 64 4.60 -24.45 3.35
N LEU A 65 5.08 -23.52 2.50
CA LEU A 65 4.86 -22.09 2.69
C LEU A 65 3.35 -21.74 2.65
N GLY A 66 2.57 -22.37 1.78
CA GLY A 66 1.12 -22.21 1.72
C GLY A 66 0.41 -22.74 2.96
N ALA A 67 0.84 -23.91 3.47
CA ALA A 67 0.25 -24.56 4.65
C ALA A 67 0.59 -23.82 5.97
N ILE A 68 1.82 -23.32 6.12
CA ILE A 68 2.25 -22.58 7.33
C ILE A 68 1.59 -21.20 7.38
N SER A 69 1.38 -20.55 6.22
CA SER A 69 0.66 -19.27 6.16
C SER A 69 -0.83 -19.41 6.50
N GLY A 70 -1.41 -20.61 6.35
CA GLY A 70 -2.82 -20.88 6.68
C GLY A 70 -3.08 -21.26 8.14
N ALA A 71 -2.06 -21.66 8.91
CA ALA A 71 -2.25 -22.30 10.21
C ALA A 71 -2.17 -21.37 11.44
N THR A 72 -1.81 -20.09 11.28
CA THR A 72 -1.63 -19.15 12.39
C THR A 72 -2.42 -17.85 12.29
N ALA A 73 -3.32 -17.72 11.35
CA ALA A 73 -4.19 -16.56 11.26
C ALA A 73 -5.49 -16.84 12.04
N SER A 74 -5.63 -16.26 13.23
CA SER A 74 -6.94 -15.80 13.69
C SER A 74 -7.50 -15.00 12.52
N SER A 75 -8.59 -15.48 11.88
CA SER A 75 -9.19 -14.83 10.71
C SER A 75 -9.56 -13.41 11.10
N ALA A 76 -8.86 -12.44 10.54
CA ALA A 76 -9.25 -11.05 10.68
C ALA A 76 -10.61 -10.86 9.95
N PRO A 77 -11.48 -9.96 10.41
CA PRO A 77 -12.78 -9.74 9.77
C PRO A 77 -12.69 -9.57 8.25
N GLU A 78 -11.60 -9.02 7.76
CA GLU A 78 -11.33 -8.80 6.33
C GLU A 78 -11.12 -10.10 5.53
N ASP A 79 -10.78 -11.20 6.21
CA ASP A 79 -10.58 -12.51 5.56
C ASP A 79 -11.90 -13.25 5.27
N GLU A 80 -12.99 -12.87 5.95
CA GLU A 80 -14.33 -13.44 5.76
C GLU A 80 -15.16 -12.67 4.73
N MET A 81 -14.74 -11.46 4.36
CA MET A 81 -15.44 -10.61 3.39
C MET A 81 -15.33 -11.17 1.97
N THR A 82 -16.34 -10.90 1.15
CA THR A 82 -16.22 -11.00 -0.32
C THR A 82 -15.38 -9.84 -0.87
N GLY A 83 -15.01 -9.90 -2.15
CA GLY A 83 -14.29 -8.78 -2.80
C GLY A 83 -15.03 -7.46 -2.67
N THR A 84 -16.33 -7.46 -3.03
CA THR A 84 -17.19 -6.26 -2.94
C THR A 84 -17.36 -5.75 -1.51
N GLN A 85 -17.52 -6.66 -0.54
CA GLN A 85 -17.59 -6.26 0.87
C GLN A 85 -16.29 -5.62 1.35
N PHE A 86 -15.14 -6.08 0.85
CA PHE A 86 -13.85 -5.49 1.16
C PHE A 86 -13.71 -4.09 0.55
N GLU A 87 -14.14 -3.89 -0.69
CA GLU A 87 -14.20 -2.56 -1.34
C GLU A 87 -15.08 -1.59 -0.54
N ASP A 88 -16.30 -2.03 -0.16
CA ASP A 88 -17.22 -1.25 0.68
C ASP A 88 -16.59 -0.90 2.04
N HIS A 89 -15.89 -1.85 2.66
CA HIS A 89 -15.21 -1.66 3.93
C HIS A 89 -14.12 -0.56 3.80
N ILE A 90 -13.28 -0.63 2.77
CA ILE A 90 -12.26 0.40 2.51
C ILE A 90 -12.90 1.75 2.23
N ALA A 91 -13.98 1.78 1.44
CA ALA A 91 -14.75 3.00 1.17
C ALA A 91 -15.34 3.60 2.46
N HIS A 92 -15.87 2.77 3.36
CA HIS A 92 -16.37 3.20 4.67
C HIS A 92 -15.27 3.82 5.53
N ILE A 93 -14.09 3.19 5.59
CA ILE A 93 -12.92 3.73 6.30
C ILE A 93 -12.55 5.11 5.74
N ALA A 94 -12.49 5.27 4.42
CA ALA A 94 -12.15 6.54 3.79
C ALA A 94 -13.19 7.64 4.09
N ARG A 95 -14.49 7.31 4.00
CA ARG A 95 -15.58 8.24 4.38
C ARG A 95 -15.50 8.65 5.84
N SER A 96 -15.16 7.73 6.74
CA SER A 96 -14.99 8.04 8.18
C SER A 96 -13.80 8.97 8.47
N CYS A 97 -12.87 9.12 7.53
CA CYS A 97 -11.80 10.11 7.58
C CYS A 97 -12.22 11.49 7.04
N GLY A 98 -13.49 11.66 6.60
CA GLY A 98 -13.97 12.89 5.95
C GLY A 98 -13.54 13.02 4.48
N VAL A 99 -13.01 11.94 3.88
CA VAL A 99 -12.55 11.94 2.48
C VAL A 99 -13.71 11.57 1.56
N PRO A 100 -14.00 12.36 0.50
CA PRO A 100 -14.96 11.97 -0.52
C PRO A 100 -14.53 10.69 -1.24
N VAL A 101 -15.49 9.79 -1.47
CA VAL A 101 -15.25 8.49 -2.10
C VAL A 101 -16.23 8.31 -3.25
N ILE A 102 -15.71 7.98 -4.43
CA ILE A 102 -16.47 7.54 -5.59
C ILE A 102 -16.13 6.07 -5.79
N MET A 103 -17.14 5.21 -5.82
CA MET A 103 -17.00 3.82 -6.25
C MET A 103 -17.14 3.76 -7.76
N THR A 104 -16.24 3.06 -8.43
CA THR A 104 -16.30 2.91 -9.89
C THR A 104 -17.26 1.77 -10.26
N PRO A 105 -17.97 1.85 -11.39
CA PRO A 105 -18.78 0.73 -11.87
C PRO A 105 -17.90 -0.47 -12.22
N LEU A 106 -18.42 -1.68 -12.07
CA LEU A 106 -17.72 -2.94 -12.38
C LEU A 106 -17.27 -3.07 -13.84
N THR A 107 -17.81 -2.27 -14.74
CA THR A 107 -17.46 -2.27 -16.17
C THR A 107 -16.80 -0.95 -16.55
N GLY A 108 -15.58 -1.03 -17.07
CA GLY A 108 -14.83 0.16 -17.49
C GLY A 108 -14.13 0.89 -16.35
N ASP A 109 -13.85 0.20 -15.25
CA ASP A 109 -13.15 0.70 -14.09
C ASP A 109 -11.64 0.90 -14.31
N TRP A 110 -11.09 0.29 -15.36
CA TRP A 110 -9.66 0.33 -15.70
C TRP A 110 -8.76 -0.16 -14.57
N GLY A 111 -9.26 -1.06 -13.72
CA GLY A 111 -8.54 -1.53 -12.54
C GLY A 111 -8.47 -0.50 -11.41
N VAL A 112 -9.49 0.36 -11.31
CA VAL A 112 -9.67 1.32 -10.22
C VAL A 112 -11.02 1.07 -9.58
N ASP A 113 -11.05 0.57 -8.35
CA ASP A 113 -12.29 0.25 -7.64
C ASP A 113 -12.86 1.47 -6.90
N LEU A 114 -11.97 2.31 -6.35
CA LEU A 114 -12.35 3.51 -5.61
C LEU A 114 -11.53 4.71 -6.06
N ILE A 115 -12.16 5.89 -6.04
CA ILE A 115 -11.49 7.17 -6.20
C ILE A 115 -11.66 7.96 -4.92
N LEU A 116 -10.55 8.29 -4.26
CA LEU A 116 -10.54 9.04 -3.00
C LEU A 116 -10.11 10.49 -3.21
N GLY A 117 -10.72 11.38 -2.43
CA GLY A 117 -10.34 12.79 -2.41
C GLY A 117 -11.00 13.65 -3.49
N ARG A 118 -10.51 14.87 -3.61
CA ARG A 118 -11.01 15.91 -4.54
C ARG A 118 -9.93 16.27 -5.55
N ARG A 119 -10.33 16.79 -6.71
CA ARG A 119 -9.37 17.37 -7.66
C ARG A 119 -8.64 18.54 -7.02
N PRO A 120 -7.37 18.71 -7.30
CA PRO A 120 -6.51 17.94 -8.21
C PRO A 120 -5.92 16.65 -7.59
N ASN A 121 -6.03 16.41 -6.27
CA ASN A 121 -5.31 15.38 -5.52
C ASN A 121 -6.10 14.06 -5.35
N ARG A 122 -6.74 13.60 -6.42
CA ARG A 122 -7.44 12.30 -6.40
C ARG A 122 -6.46 11.13 -6.35
N VAL A 123 -6.85 10.12 -5.58
CA VAL A 123 -6.14 8.85 -5.44
C VAL A 123 -6.98 7.74 -6.06
N ALA A 124 -6.42 7.04 -7.04
CA ALA A 124 -7.00 5.81 -7.58
C ALA A 124 -6.63 4.65 -6.66
N VAL A 125 -7.61 3.85 -6.26
CA VAL A 125 -7.42 2.71 -5.35
C VAL A 125 -7.90 1.44 -6.02
N GLN A 126 -7.04 0.40 -5.99
CA GLN A 126 -7.38 -0.96 -6.33
C GLN A 126 -7.46 -1.79 -5.05
N CYS A 127 -8.56 -2.50 -4.84
CA CYS A 127 -8.78 -3.39 -3.72
C CYS A 127 -8.62 -4.85 -4.15
N LYS A 128 -7.77 -5.62 -3.48
CA LYS A 128 -7.58 -7.04 -3.79
C LYS A 128 -7.77 -7.88 -2.53
N ARG A 129 -8.97 -8.45 -2.37
CA ARG A 129 -9.24 -9.45 -1.32
C ARG A 129 -8.94 -10.84 -1.89
N GLN A 130 -7.91 -11.48 -1.38
CA GLN A 130 -7.50 -12.82 -1.83
C GLN A 130 -6.65 -13.55 -0.79
N SER A 131 -6.62 -14.89 -0.87
CA SER A 131 -5.86 -15.76 0.05
C SER A 131 -4.38 -15.91 -0.30
N ARG A 132 -3.93 -15.37 -1.42
CA ARG A 132 -2.54 -15.44 -1.89
C ARG A 132 -1.92 -14.05 -1.94
N PRO A 133 -0.59 -13.91 -1.84
CA PRO A 133 0.07 -12.62 -1.98
C PRO A 133 -0.25 -11.95 -3.32
N VAL A 134 -0.50 -10.64 -3.27
CA VAL A 134 -0.85 -9.84 -4.44
C VAL A 134 0.37 -9.62 -5.33
N GLY A 135 0.21 -9.91 -6.62
CA GLY A 135 1.26 -9.79 -7.63
C GLY A 135 1.33 -8.40 -8.27
N THR A 136 2.18 -8.28 -9.30
CA THR A 136 2.40 -7.05 -10.04
C THR A 136 1.19 -6.56 -10.83
N SER A 137 0.26 -7.45 -11.21
CA SER A 137 -0.92 -7.09 -12.01
C SER A 137 -1.76 -6.00 -11.35
N ALA A 138 -2.01 -6.10 -10.03
CA ALA A 138 -2.79 -5.10 -9.31
C ALA A 138 -2.16 -3.70 -9.34
N VAL A 139 -0.82 -3.63 -9.26
CA VAL A 139 -0.09 -2.37 -9.38
C VAL A 139 -0.17 -1.83 -10.81
N GLN A 140 -0.01 -2.70 -11.81
CA GLN A 140 -0.10 -2.32 -13.23
C GLN A 140 -1.49 -1.80 -13.58
N GLU A 141 -2.54 -2.48 -13.11
CA GLU A 141 -3.93 -2.11 -13.32
C GLU A 141 -4.22 -0.70 -12.79
N VAL A 142 -3.95 -0.44 -11.51
CA VAL A 142 -4.25 0.87 -10.91
C VAL A 142 -3.39 2.00 -11.49
N VAL A 143 -2.12 1.73 -11.80
CA VAL A 143 -1.23 2.74 -12.39
C VAL A 143 -1.68 3.10 -13.80
N ALA A 144 -2.09 2.12 -14.61
CA ALA A 144 -2.61 2.36 -15.95
C ALA A 144 -3.99 3.03 -15.94
N GLY A 145 -4.85 2.68 -14.98
CA GLY A 145 -6.20 3.22 -14.87
C GLY A 145 -6.29 4.62 -14.25
N ALA A 146 -5.35 5.00 -13.39
CA ALA A 146 -5.41 6.27 -12.68
C ALA A 146 -5.56 7.51 -13.58
N PRO A 147 -4.84 7.67 -14.71
CA PRO A 147 -5.02 8.79 -15.63
C PRO A 147 -6.42 8.83 -16.24
N MET A 148 -7.02 7.66 -16.53
CA MET A 148 -8.36 7.54 -17.11
C MET A 148 -9.44 8.05 -16.15
N GLN A 149 -9.18 8.00 -14.83
CA GLN A 149 -10.04 8.48 -13.77
C GLN A 149 -9.66 9.89 -13.26
N ASN A 150 -8.72 10.56 -13.92
CA ASN A 150 -8.17 11.85 -13.48
C ASN A 150 -7.62 11.79 -12.04
N CYS A 151 -6.90 10.72 -11.72
CA CYS A 151 -6.19 10.53 -10.46
C CYS A 151 -4.69 10.75 -10.67
N VAL A 152 -4.03 11.40 -9.70
CA VAL A 152 -2.60 11.71 -9.73
C VAL A 152 -1.77 10.82 -8.82
N ARG A 153 -2.43 10.07 -7.95
CA ARG A 153 -1.82 9.11 -7.02
C ARG A 153 -2.50 7.77 -7.12
N THR A 154 -1.79 6.72 -6.78
CA THR A 154 -2.27 5.35 -6.86
C THR A 154 -2.04 4.62 -5.55
N MET A 155 -2.95 3.72 -5.19
CA MET A 155 -2.85 2.88 -4.01
C MET A 155 -3.43 1.49 -4.31
N VAL A 156 -2.78 0.44 -3.82
CA VAL A 156 -3.35 -0.91 -3.77
C VAL A 156 -3.55 -1.32 -2.33
N VAL A 157 -4.76 -1.79 -2.00
CA VAL A 157 -5.12 -2.26 -0.66
C VAL A 157 -5.46 -3.75 -0.72
N THR A 158 -4.95 -4.53 0.21
CA THR A 158 -5.24 -5.97 0.30
C THR A 158 -5.32 -6.47 1.73
N ASN A 159 -6.12 -7.52 1.95
CA ASN A 159 -6.15 -8.29 3.20
C ASN A 159 -4.94 -9.23 3.36
N ASN A 160 -4.03 -9.28 2.40
CA ASN A 160 -2.87 -10.17 2.37
C ASN A 160 -1.56 -9.38 2.19
N GLU A 161 -0.48 -10.08 1.91
CA GLU A 161 0.83 -9.51 1.63
C GLU A 161 1.03 -9.25 0.14
N PHE A 162 2.05 -8.45 -0.20
CA PHE A 162 2.50 -8.24 -1.57
C PHE A 162 3.73 -9.06 -1.89
N THR A 163 3.81 -9.55 -3.13
CA THR A 163 5.03 -10.19 -3.62
C THR A 163 6.19 -9.19 -3.69
N PRO A 164 7.46 -9.65 -3.56
CA PRO A 164 8.63 -8.77 -3.73
C PRO A 164 8.65 -8.03 -5.08
N ALA A 165 8.15 -8.67 -6.13
CA ALA A 165 8.03 -8.06 -7.46
C ALA A 165 7.00 -6.93 -7.48
N ALA A 166 5.84 -7.10 -6.80
CA ALA A 166 4.83 -6.05 -6.68
C ALA A 166 5.36 -4.84 -5.90
N ARG A 167 6.07 -5.07 -4.79
CA ARG A 167 6.69 -3.99 -3.99
C ARG A 167 7.69 -3.18 -4.83
N LYS A 168 8.57 -3.86 -5.56
CA LYS A 168 9.55 -3.22 -6.44
C LYS A 168 8.89 -2.40 -7.55
N LEU A 169 7.81 -2.91 -8.13
CA LEU A 169 7.06 -2.20 -9.17
C LEU A 169 6.35 -0.96 -8.60
N ALA A 170 5.71 -1.10 -7.43
CA ALA A 170 5.02 0.00 -6.75
C ALA A 170 5.99 1.14 -6.40
N GLU A 171 7.16 0.82 -5.88
CA GLU A 171 8.22 1.79 -5.60
C GLU A 171 8.62 2.59 -6.84
N ARG A 172 8.76 1.93 -7.99
CA ARG A 172 9.12 2.58 -9.26
C ARG A 172 8.06 3.54 -9.78
N HIS A 173 6.79 3.26 -9.50
CA HIS A 173 5.65 4.06 -9.97
C HIS A 173 5.09 5.01 -8.89
N GLY A 174 5.66 5.03 -7.69
CA GLY A 174 5.12 5.81 -6.59
C GLY A 174 3.73 5.35 -6.14
N CYS A 175 3.41 4.06 -6.33
CA CYS A 175 2.15 3.47 -5.92
C CYS A 175 2.22 3.07 -4.44
N GLU A 176 1.30 3.56 -3.63
CA GLU A 176 1.21 3.19 -2.22
C GLU A 176 0.67 1.76 -2.07
N LEU A 177 1.29 0.95 -1.23
CA LEU A 177 0.85 -0.40 -0.92
C LEU A 177 0.39 -0.49 0.53
N VAL A 178 -0.82 -1.00 0.74
CA VAL A 178 -1.40 -1.25 2.05
C VAL A 178 -1.75 -2.72 2.14
N GLY A 179 -0.89 -3.50 2.73
CA GLY A 179 -1.11 -4.93 3.02
C GLY A 179 -1.73 -5.13 4.40
N ARG A 180 -1.86 -6.40 4.80
CA ARG A 180 -2.45 -6.80 6.10
C ARG A 180 -1.83 -6.05 7.28
N GLN A 181 -0.51 -5.92 7.32
CA GLN A 181 0.20 -5.29 8.44
C GLN A 181 0.01 -3.77 8.48
N GLU A 182 -0.27 -3.16 7.33
CA GLU A 182 -0.49 -1.72 7.17
C GLU A 182 -1.97 -1.32 7.29
N LEU A 183 -2.94 -2.27 7.20
CA LEU A 183 -4.38 -1.99 7.34
C LEU A 183 -4.74 -1.16 8.58
N PRO A 184 -4.18 -1.41 9.77
CA PRO A 184 -4.45 -0.57 10.95
C PRO A 184 -4.07 0.91 10.75
N ARG A 185 -3.14 1.19 9.84
CA ARG A 185 -2.67 2.55 9.50
C ARG A 185 -3.34 3.14 8.26
N LEU A 186 -4.29 2.43 7.64
CA LEU A 186 -4.95 2.85 6.39
C LEU A 186 -5.54 4.27 6.51
N ARG A 187 -6.16 4.61 7.65
CA ARG A 187 -6.72 5.96 7.89
C ARG A 187 -5.67 7.07 7.75
N SER A 188 -4.50 6.89 8.33
CA SER A 188 -3.41 7.86 8.24
C SER A 188 -2.82 7.95 6.83
N THR A 189 -2.73 6.81 6.14
CA THR A 189 -2.28 6.74 4.74
C THR A 189 -3.25 7.47 3.81
N ILE A 190 -4.57 7.25 3.96
CA ILE A 190 -5.59 7.94 3.17
C ILE A 190 -5.51 9.46 3.37
N ARG A 191 -5.43 9.92 4.63
CA ARG A 191 -5.30 11.37 4.92
C ARG A 191 -4.07 11.95 4.25
N ARG A 192 -2.91 11.33 4.45
CA ARG A 192 -1.64 11.79 3.85
C ARG A 192 -1.69 11.86 2.32
N LEU A 193 -2.37 10.91 1.66
CA LEU A 193 -2.47 10.87 0.20
C LEU A 193 -3.51 11.86 -0.35
N THR A 194 -4.53 12.21 0.43
CA THR A 194 -5.63 13.10 -0.01
C THR A 194 -5.50 14.53 0.49
N GLU A 195 -4.62 14.79 1.47
CA GLU A 195 -4.30 16.13 1.91
C GLU A 195 -3.57 16.90 0.80
N ASP A 196 -3.95 18.16 0.61
CA ASP A 196 -3.29 19.02 -0.36
C ASP A 196 -1.87 19.30 0.12
N ALA A 197 -0.87 18.93 -0.67
CA ALA A 197 0.51 19.35 -0.46
C ALA A 197 0.63 20.90 -0.40
N ASP A 198 -0.36 21.60 -0.92
CA ASP A 198 -0.46 23.06 -0.99
C ASP A 198 -0.82 23.73 0.35
N VAL A 199 -1.44 22.98 1.29
CA VAL A 199 -1.74 23.55 2.63
C VAL A 199 -0.46 23.72 3.46
N SER A 200 0.53 22.87 3.26
CA SER A 200 1.83 22.99 3.92
C SER A 200 2.76 24.01 3.24
N ALA A 201 2.50 24.34 1.98
CA ALA A 201 3.26 25.31 1.18
C ALA A 201 2.62 26.70 1.12
N ARG A 202 1.41 26.91 1.66
CA ARG A 202 0.88 28.27 1.81
C ARG A 202 1.78 29.03 2.77
N PRO A 203 2.50 30.07 2.31
CA PRO A 203 3.17 30.99 3.22
C PRO A 203 2.09 31.45 4.21
N ARG A 204 2.34 31.26 5.50
CA ARG A 204 1.46 31.87 6.52
C ARG A 204 1.23 33.32 6.08
N ALA A 205 -0.05 33.66 5.80
CA ALA A 205 -0.41 35.03 5.46
C ALA A 205 0.32 35.91 6.45
N PRO A 206 1.07 36.93 6.00
CA PRO A 206 1.77 37.84 6.89
C PRO A 206 0.73 38.32 7.88
N HIS A 207 1.00 38.16 9.17
CA HIS A 207 0.13 38.71 10.21
C HIS A 207 -0.16 40.15 9.84
N PRO A 208 -1.43 40.62 9.84
CA PRO A 208 -1.73 41.99 9.60
C PRO A 208 -0.88 42.80 10.58
N PRO A 209 -0.21 43.90 10.11
CA PRO A 209 0.66 44.67 10.96
C PRO A 209 -0.15 45.06 12.19
N ARG A 210 0.36 44.75 13.37
CA ARG A 210 -0.25 45.23 14.63
C ARG A 210 -0.47 46.71 14.47
N ARG A 211 -1.74 47.12 14.43
CA ARG A 211 -2.14 48.54 14.42
C ARG A 211 -1.36 49.21 15.55
N ARG A 212 -0.36 50.03 15.21
CA ARG A 212 0.30 50.87 16.18
C ARG A 212 -0.79 51.78 16.74
N VAL A 213 -1.14 51.56 18.00
CA VAL A 213 -1.91 52.53 18.76
C VAL A 213 -1.06 53.78 18.79
N PRO A 214 -1.51 54.91 18.23
CA PRO A 214 -0.76 56.18 18.34
C PRO A 214 -0.60 56.51 19.82
N PRO A 215 0.56 57.05 20.25
CA PRO A 215 0.75 57.51 21.62
C PRO A 215 -0.31 58.53 21.93
N GLY A 216 -0.97 58.38 23.10
CA GLY A 216 -2.13 59.14 23.52
C GLY A 216 -1.93 60.64 23.39
N THR A 217 -2.89 61.27 22.77
CA THR A 217 -3.09 62.73 22.84
C THR A 217 -3.24 63.14 24.31
N PRO A 218 -2.55 64.18 24.79
CA PRO A 218 -2.71 64.66 26.16
C PRO A 218 -4.15 65.16 26.36
N SER A 219 -4.77 64.76 27.45
CA SER A 219 -6.09 65.21 27.89
C SER A 219 -6.11 66.66 28.06
N ALA A 220 -7.02 67.36 27.36
CA ALA A 220 -7.32 68.76 27.59
C ALA A 220 -8.05 68.93 28.94
N PRO A 221 -7.79 70.03 29.69
CA PRO A 221 -8.39 70.26 31.00
C PRO A 221 -9.86 70.63 30.88
N GLY A 222 -10.63 70.21 31.88
CA GLY A 222 -12.05 70.21 32.00
C GLY A 222 -12.78 71.56 31.63
N GLY A 223 -13.81 71.36 30.80
CA GLY A 223 -14.87 72.29 30.60
C GLY A 223 -16.12 71.81 31.31
N SER A 224 -16.59 72.63 32.30
CA SER A 224 -17.81 72.40 33.07
C SER A 224 -19.01 72.37 32.15
N ALA A 225 -19.81 71.32 32.15
CA ALA A 225 -21.09 71.28 31.47
C ALA A 225 -22.17 72.09 32.24
N PRO A 226 -22.95 72.92 31.57
CA PRO A 226 -24.10 73.58 32.20
C PRO A 226 -25.26 72.61 32.40
N ASN A 227 -25.89 72.78 33.56
CA ASN A 227 -27.01 72.06 34.08
C ASN A 227 -28.28 72.21 33.18
N PRO A 228 -29.06 71.17 32.88
CA PRO A 228 -30.30 71.32 32.13
C PRO A 228 -31.42 71.99 32.96
N PRO A 229 -32.35 72.75 32.35
CA PRO A 229 -33.43 73.42 33.05
C PRO A 229 -34.49 72.39 33.51
N ARG A 230 -35.00 72.63 34.71
CA ARG A 230 -36.15 71.91 35.31
C ARG A 230 -37.42 72.25 34.57
N SER A 231 -38.21 71.27 34.17
CA SER A 231 -39.55 71.47 33.66
C SER A 231 -40.53 71.84 34.80
N PRO A 232 -41.47 72.79 34.59
CA PRO A 232 -42.51 73.09 35.57
C PRO A 232 -43.70 72.11 35.43
N THR A 233 -44.27 71.72 36.57
CA THR A 233 -45.58 71.16 36.92
C THR A 233 -46.35 70.38 35.88
#